data_46d3c0fc5f629ff1793d429a4d7abf54
#
_entry.id   46d3c0fc5f629ff1793d429a4d7abf54
#
_cell.length_a   1.000
_cell.length_b   1.000
_cell.length_c   1.000
_cell.angle_alpha   90.00
_cell.angle_beta   90.00
_cell.angle_gamma   90.00
#
_symmetry.space_group_name_H-M   'P 1'
#
loop_
_entity.id
_entity.type
_entity.pdbx_description
1 polymer ?
#
loop_
_entity_poly.entity_id
_entity_poly.type
_entity_poly.pdbx_seq_one_letter_code
_entity_poly.pdbx_strand_id
1 'polypeptide(L)'
;MTGAQLERGWKTASIYGFREIGVLWGKRLLYRVGKPAPLIGHIAFGVIDRGTNVLQVRPTTICPQSCIFCSVDAGPASRRRASEFIVEPDHLVEWVAKIAQAKNVVVEALIDGVGEPLTYPWIVELVRMLKETGWVKTVAVETHGAPLSKQLIDRLAEAGLDRVNFSIETLDPDKARKLYGAPWYDLKRVISLIEYLVKETPIDLHVTPVWLPGINDEDIPKIIEWALKIGAGKKWPPASVQKYIAHKRGRKVKGVREVSWDEFWRWLENLERKLGVELRYKREKWGIRDAPQVKPPVKVGDVVRAQVVARGWLRGEVVGVLLEYNWLVTIA
;
A
#
# COMPACT_ATOMS: atom_id res chain seq x y z
N MET A 1 7.75 10.36 -12.84
CA MET A 1 7.65 11.85 -12.77
C MET A 1 8.40 12.28 -11.52
N THR A 2 9.33 13.21 -11.62
CA THR A 2 10.01 13.80 -10.45
C THR A 2 9.12 14.89 -9.85
N GLY A 3 9.33 15.24 -8.55
CA GLY A 3 8.56 16.29 -7.88
C GLY A 3 8.51 17.61 -8.66
N ALA A 4 9.60 17.98 -9.36
CA ALA A 4 9.69 19.19 -10.19
C ALA A 4 8.79 19.17 -11.45
N GLN A 5 8.39 17.99 -11.95
CA GLN A 5 7.48 17.87 -13.09
C GLN A 5 6.00 18.06 -12.70
N LEU A 6 5.67 17.92 -11.39
CA LEU A 6 4.35 18.16 -10.86
C LEU A 6 4.06 19.64 -10.59
N GLU A 7 5.07 20.51 -10.62
CA GLU A 7 4.95 21.92 -10.27
C GLU A 7 4.71 22.85 -11.49
N ARG A 8 4.88 22.37 -12.71
CA ARG A 8 4.75 23.22 -13.91
C ARG A 8 3.33 23.24 -14.46
N GLY A 9 2.62 24.33 -14.23
CA GLY A 9 1.72 24.87 -15.24
C GLY A 9 0.21 24.66 -15.10
N TRP A 10 -0.33 24.12 -13.99
CA TRP A 10 -1.79 23.96 -13.86
C TRP A 10 -2.37 24.98 -12.88
N LYS A 11 -3.09 25.97 -13.43
CA LYS A 11 -3.84 26.97 -12.65
C LYS A 11 -5.29 26.52 -12.41
N THR A 12 -5.50 25.34 -11.83
CA THR A 12 -6.85 24.98 -11.38
C THR A 12 -7.02 25.42 -9.93
N ALA A 13 -8.17 26.06 -9.63
CA ALA A 13 -8.50 26.45 -8.26
C ALA A 13 -8.57 25.19 -7.37
N SER A 14 -8.02 25.28 -6.17
CA SER A 14 -8.17 24.23 -5.17
C SER A 14 -9.57 24.26 -4.55
N ILE A 15 -10.26 23.15 -4.54
CA ILE A 15 -11.52 23.00 -3.80
C ILE A 15 -11.21 22.23 -2.52
N TYR A 16 -11.24 22.92 -1.39
CA TYR A 16 -11.03 22.35 -0.05
C TYR A 16 -9.78 21.45 0.03
N GLY A 17 -8.65 21.92 -0.50
CA GLY A 17 -7.39 21.18 -0.49
C GLY A 17 -7.19 20.19 -1.66
N PHE A 18 -8.20 19.98 -2.50
CA PHE A 18 -8.09 19.15 -3.70
C PHE A 18 -7.82 20.02 -4.94
N ARG A 19 -6.71 19.76 -5.62
CA ARG A 19 -6.31 20.44 -6.83
C ARG A 19 -6.04 19.44 -7.95
N GLU A 20 -6.71 19.60 -9.07
CA GLU A 20 -6.40 18.85 -10.28
C GLU A 20 -5.05 19.32 -10.83
N ILE A 21 -4.11 18.40 -11.03
CA ILE A 21 -2.75 18.70 -11.47
C ILE A 21 -2.38 18.00 -12.79
N GLY A 22 -3.29 17.24 -13.38
CA GLY A 22 -3.02 16.60 -14.66
C GLY A 22 -3.90 15.41 -14.95
N VAL A 23 -3.49 14.69 -16.00
CA VAL A 23 -4.14 13.47 -16.47
C VAL A 23 -3.09 12.37 -16.61
N LEU A 24 -3.36 11.20 -16.05
CA LEU A 24 -2.52 10.01 -16.19
C LEU A 24 -3.12 9.06 -17.23
N TRP A 25 -2.22 8.46 -18.01
CA TRP A 25 -2.54 7.49 -19.07
C TRP A 25 -3.65 7.96 -20.01
N GLY A 26 -3.69 9.30 -20.28
CA GLY A 26 -4.59 9.95 -21.21
C GLY A 26 -6.08 10.00 -20.82
N LYS A 27 -6.44 9.52 -19.60
CA LYS A 27 -7.86 9.39 -19.24
C LYS A 27 -8.23 9.56 -17.77
N ARG A 28 -7.27 9.59 -16.84
CA ARG A 28 -7.58 9.69 -15.40
C ARG A 28 -7.09 11.00 -14.85
N LEU A 29 -7.98 11.70 -14.17
CA LEU A 29 -7.61 12.93 -13.50
C LEU A 29 -6.62 12.61 -12.37
N LEU A 30 -5.60 13.45 -12.22
CA LEU A 30 -4.67 13.38 -11.09
C LEU A 30 -4.94 14.56 -10.17
N TYR A 31 -5.25 14.25 -8.93
CA TYR A 31 -5.44 15.24 -7.87
C TYR A 31 -4.27 15.24 -6.90
N ARG A 32 -3.79 16.45 -6.57
CA ARG A 32 -2.94 16.70 -5.41
C ARG A 32 -3.86 17.07 -4.23
N VAL A 33 -3.66 16.41 -3.09
CA VAL A 33 -4.46 16.59 -1.90
C VAL A 33 -3.59 17.18 -0.80
N GLY A 34 -3.94 18.36 -0.32
CA GLY A 34 -3.25 19.09 0.74
C GLY A 34 -4.23 19.79 1.68
N LYS A 35 -3.72 20.68 2.52
CA LYS A 35 -4.54 21.46 3.44
C LYS A 35 -5.59 22.30 2.70
N PRO A 36 -6.83 22.39 3.23
CA PRO A 36 -7.33 21.89 4.50
C PRO A 36 -8.06 20.54 4.42
N ALA A 37 -7.85 19.73 3.37
CA ALA A 37 -8.57 18.47 3.16
C ALA A 37 -8.44 17.52 4.36
N PRO A 38 -9.51 16.89 4.86
CA PRO A 38 -9.36 15.79 5.80
C PRO A 38 -8.73 14.58 5.13
N LEU A 39 -7.93 13.81 5.87
CA LEU A 39 -7.26 12.61 5.34
C LEU A 39 -7.73 11.33 6.03
N ILE A 40 -8.97 11.33 6.54
CA ILE A 40 -9.65 10.16 7.11
C ILE A 40 -11.04 10.02 6.49
N GLY A 41 -11.53 8.78 6.36
CA GLY A 41 -12.86 8.49 5.81
C GLY A 41 -12.86 8.02 4.35
N HIS A 42 -11.75 8.11 3.62
CA HIS A 42 -11.63 7.63 2.25
C HIS A 42 -10.65 6.46 2.15
N ILE A 43 -11.05 5.38 1.44
CA ILE A 43 -10.28 4.13 1.40
C ILE A 43 -9.02 4.21 0.52
N ALA A 44 -8.99 5.08 -0.50
CA ALA A 44 -7.93 5.06 -1.50
C ALA A 44 -6.68 5.85 -1.10
N PHE A 45 -6.81 6.91 -0.31
CA PHE A 45 -5.71 7.77 0.12
C PHE A 45 -5.93 8.31 1.54
N GLY A 46 -4.90 8.88 2.15
CA GLY A 46 -4.94 9.39 3.52
C GLY A 46 -4.59 8.32 4.55
N VAL A 47 -5.24 8.34 5.70
CA VAL A 47 -4.96 7.45 6.83
C VAL A 47 -6.15 6.54 7.10
N ILE A 48 -5.89 5.25 7.28
CA ILE A 48 -6.91 4.24 7.57
C ILE A 48 -6.61 3.61 8.92
N ASP A 49 -7.53 3.77 9.85
CA ASP A 49 -7.50 3.18 11.18
C ASP A 49 -8.46 1.98 11.25
N ARG A 50 -7.91 0.82 11.61
CA ARG A 50 -8.66 -0.43 11.77
C ARG A 50 -8.81 -0.88 13.21
N GLY A 51 -8.63 0.02 14.17
CA GLY A 51 -8.77 -0.30 15.61
C GLY A 51 -7.58 -1.04 16.20
N THR A 52 -6.38 -0.85 15.63
CA THR A 52 -5.12 -1.40 16.15
C THR A 52 -4.08 -0.30 16.32
N ASN A 53 -2.89 -0.64 16.83
CA ASN A 53 -1.73 0.25 16.83
C ASN A 53 -1.04 0.35 15.46
N VAL A 54 -1.64 -0.16 14.38
CA VAL A 54 -1.17 0.03 13.00
C VAL A 54 -2.09 1.01 12.29
N LEU A 55 -1.51 2.05 11.70
CA LEU A 55 -2.20 2.96 10.79
C LEU A 55 -1.71 2.70 9.36
N GLN A 56 -2.64 2.44 8.44
CA GLN A 56 -2.31 2.39 7.02
C GLN A 56 -2.20 3.81 6.50
N VAL A 57 -1.04 4.16 5.94
CA VAL A 57 -0.72 5.49 5.41
C VAL A 57 -0.64 5.41 3.89
N ARG A 58 -1.58 6.06 3.20
CA ARG A 58 -1.78 5.97 1.75
C ARG A 58 -1.43 7.27 1.04
N PRO A 59 -0.16 7.47 0.68
CA PRO A 59 0.31 8.72 0.08
C PRO A 59 -0.08 8.88 -1.39
N THR A 60 -0.31 7.76 -2.10
CA THR A 60 -0.63 7.78 -3.52
C THR A 60 -1.48 6.60 -3.93
N THR A 61 -2.26 6.80 -5.01
CA THR A 61 -3.01 5.71 -5.67
C THR A 61 -2.36 5.26 -6.97
N ILE A 62 -1.28 5.92 -7.38
CA ILE A 62 -0.58 5.67 -8.66
C ILE A 62 0.12 4.31 -8.59
N CYS A 63 -0.05 3.51 -9.65
CA CYS A 63 0.64 2.24 -9.81
C CYS A 63 1.07 2.08 -11.27
N PRO A 64 2.34 1.82 -11.58
CA PRO A 64 2.80 1.62 -12.96
C PRO A 64 2.50 0.22 -13.49
N GLN A 65 2.15 -0.72 -12.61
CA GLN A 65 1.86 -2.11 -12.94
C GLN A 65 0.36 -2.33 -13.13
N SER A 66 0.01 -3.42 -13.79
CA SER A 66 -1.37 -3.84 -14.03
C SER A 66 -1.58 -5.30 -13.64
N CYS A 67 -1.17 -5.68 -12.42
CA CYS A 67 -1.21 -7.05 -11.91
C CYS A 67 -2.55 -7.72 -12.20
N ILE A 68 -2.52 -8.94 -12.77
CA ILE A 68 -3.75 -9.64 -13.19
C ILE A 68 -4.64 -10.03 -12.00
N PHE A 69 -4.08 -10.09 -10.79
CA PHE A 69 -4.76 -10.42 -9.53
C PHE A 69 -5.06 -9.21 -8.65
N CYS A 70 -4.84 -7.98 -9.13
CA CYS A 70 -4.98 -6.77 -8.34
C CYS A 70 -6.38 -6.60 -7.74
N SER A 71 -6.48 -6.60 -6.41
CA SER A 71 -7.73 -6.48 -5.65
C SER A 71 -8.45 -5.14 -5.86
N VAL A 72 -7.74 -4.13 -6.35
CA VAL A 72 -8.21 -2.75 -6.49
C VAL A 72 -8.14 -2.21 -7.92
N ASP A 73 -7.90 -3.07 -8.90
CA ASP A 73 -7.81 -2.72 -10.32
C ASP A 73 -6.87 -1.54 -10.58
N ALA A 74 -5.65 -1.57 -10.01
CA ALA A 74 -4.65 -0.50 -10.17
C ALA A 74 -3.95 -0.53 -11.54
N GLY A 75 -3.26 0.57 -11.87
CA GLY A 75 -2.36 0.68 -13.01
C GLY A 75 -3.01 1.06 -14.34
N PRO A 76 -2.20 1.21 -15.39
CA PRO A 76 -2.63 1.75 -16.68
C PRO A 76 -3.82 1.03 -17.31
N ALA A 77 -3.89 -0.31 -17.15
CA ALA A 77 -4.95 -1.13 -17.72
C ALA A 77 -6.26 -1.12 -16.92
N SER A 78 -6.39 -0.34 -15.84
CA SER A 78 -7.63 -0.29 -15.06
C SER A 78 -8.83 0.15 -15.91
N ARG A 79 -9.93 -0.53 -15.70
CA ARG A 79 -11.23 -0.22 -16.34
C ARG A 79 -12.17 0.54 -15.43
N ARG A 80 -11.90 0.55 -14.12
CA ARG A 80 -12.82 1.08 -13.08
C ARG A 80 -12.40 2.44 -12.54
N ARG A 81 -11.12 2.77 -12.53
CA ARG A 81 -10.63 4.02 -11.96
C ARG A 81 -10.96 5.22 -12.82
N ALA A 82 -11.39 6.29 -12.17
CA ALA A 82 -11.69 7.59 -12.77
C ALA A 82 -10.60 8.61 -12.45
N SER A 83 -10.03 8.54 -11.25
CA SER A 83 -9.03 9.48 -10.78
C SER A 83 -7.89 8.77 -10.04
N GLU A 84 -6.77 9.46 -9.93
CA GLU A 84 -5.64 9.10 -9.08
C GLU A 84 -5.34 10.28 -8.15
N PHE A 85 -4.80 9.97 -6.97
CA PHE A 85 -4.54 10.94 -5.92
C PHE A 85 -3.09 10.86 -5.46
N ILE A 86 -2.53 12.01 -5.10
CA ILE A 86 -1.24 12.14 -4.44
C ILE A 86 -1.39 13.13 -3.30
N VAL A 87 -0.99 12.74 -2.09
CA VAL A 87 -1.17 13.54 -0.87
C VAL A 87 0.11 14.30 -0.55
N GLU A 88 0.02 15.52 -0.07
CA GLU A 88 1.17 16.29 0.41
C GLU A 88 1.76 15.65 1.68
N PRO A 89 3.10 15.50 1.78
CA PRO A 89 3.72 14.71 2.83
C PRO A 89 3.53 15.30 4.22
N ASP A 90 3.73 16.60 4.39
CA ASP A 90 3.55 17.31 5.65
C ASP A 90 2.11 17.19 6.19
N HIS A 91 1.15 17.33 5.27
CA HIS A 91 -0.27 17.19 5.60
C HIS A 91 -0.63 15.75 6.01
N LEU A 92 -0.07 14.76 5.33
CA LEU A 92 -0.28 13.34 5.66
C LEU A 92 0.31 12.98 7.03
N VAL A 93 1.52 13.45 7.32
CA VAL A 93 2.19 13.24 8.62
C VAL A 93 1.41 13.89 9.76
N GLU A 94 0.90 15.10 9.56
CA GLU A 94 0.04 15.79 10.53
C GLU A 94 -1.20 14.96 10.87
N TRP A 95 -1.86 14.36 9.88
CA TRP A 95 -3.01 13.51 10.12
C TRP A 95 -2.67 12.19 10.82
N VAL A 96 -1.53 11.56 10.50
CA VAL A 96 -1.04 10.39 11.22
C VAL A 96 -0.83 10.73 12.71
N ALA A 97 -0.16 11.84 13.00
CA ALA A 97 0.07 12.29 14.36
C ALA A 97 -1.25 12.61 15.09
N LYS A 98 -2.17 13.34 14.48
CA LYS A 98 -3.50 13.64 15.03
C LYS A 98 -4.28 12.38 15.40
N ILE A 99 -4.28 11.38 14.52
CA ILE A 99 -4.98 10.11 14.77
C ILE A 99 -4.30 9.34 15.90
N ALA A 100 -2.97 9.23 15.89
CA ALA A 100 -2.22 8.55 16.95
C ALA A 100 -2.44 9.23 18.34
N GLN A 101 -2.46 10.56 18.38
CA GLN A 101 -2.79 11.35 19.58
C GLN A 101 -4.21 11.09 20.06
N ALA A 102 -5.20 11.14 19.16
CA ALA A 102 -6.60 10.86 19.48
C ALA A 102 -6.81 9.44 20.04
N LYS A 103 -6.03 8.48 19.57
CA LYS A 103 -5.99 7.10 20.07
C LYS A 103 -5.18 6.97 21.37
N ASN A 104 -4.36 7.93 21.68
CA ASN A 104 -3.33 7.90 22.75
C ASN A 104 -2.44 6.65 22.64
N VAL A 105 -1.95 6.36 21.44
CA VAL A 105 -1.16 5.16 21.12
C VAL A 105 -0.01 5.51 20.18
N VAL A 106 1.21 5.11 20.55
CA VAL A 106 2.34 5.10 19.61
C VAL A 106 2.12 3.98 18.58
N VAL A 107 2.19 4.34 17.30
CA VAL A 107 1.74 3.48 16.20
C VAL A 107 2.89 2.95 15.34
N GLU A 108 2.58 1.90 14.57
CA GLU A 108 3.27 1.55 13.34
C GLU A 108 2.57 2.27 12.17
N ALA A 109 3.33 2.99 11.34
CA ALA A 109 2.87 3.53 10.07
C ALA A 109 3.19 2.51 8.96
N LEU A 110 2.16 1.84 8.45
CA LEU A 110 2.27 0.96 7.29
C LEU A 110 1.96 1.78 6.03
N ILE A 111 3.00 2.17 5.30
CA ILE A 111 2.86 2.85 4.02
C ILE A 111 2.45 1.81 2.99
N ASP A 112 1.16 1.77 2.72
CA ASP A 112 0.54 0.87 1.75
C ASP A 112 -0.24 1.68 0.71
N GLY A 113 -1.01 1.02 -0.09
CA GLY A 113 -1.87 1.75 -1.00
C GLY A 113 -2.72 0.88 -1.90
N VAL A 114 -3.61 1.56 -2.58
CA VAL A 114 -4.31 1.03 -3.73
C VAL A 114 -3.48 1.24 -5.02
N GLY A 115 -2.17 1.49 -4.86
CA GLY A 115 -1.16 1.76 -5.87
C GLY A 115 0.19 1.11 -5.51
N GLU A 116 1.28 1.68 -6.02
CA GLU A 116 2.66 1.31 -5.68
C GLU A 116 3.28 2.45 -4.84
N PRO A 117 3.44 2.28 -3.52
CA PRO A 117 3.90 3.35 -2.64
C PRO A 117 5.25 3.95 -3.00
N LEU A 118 6.19 3.15 -3.53
CA LEU A 118 7.50 3.66 -3.94
C LEU A 118 7.46 4.57 -5.19
N THR A 119 6.32 4.72 -5.86
CA THR A 119 6.13 5.74 -6.90
C THR A 119 5.88 7.13 -6.32
N TYR A 120 5.66 7.23 -5.01
CA TYR A 120 5.44 8.50 -4.34
C TYR A 120 6.72 9.33 -4.32
N PRO A 121 6.72 10.56 -4.91
CA PRO A 121 7.96 11.32 -5.11
C PRO A 121 8.68 11.71 -3.81
N TRP A 122 7.92 11.87 -2.74
CA TRP A 122 8.40 12.27 -1.40
C TRP A 122 8.47 11.10 -0.43
N ILE A 123 8.68 9.87 -0.91
CA ILE A 123 8.64 8.67 -0.05
C ILE A 123 9.72 8.72 1.06
N VAL A 124 10.93 9.17 0.74
CA VAL A 124 12.03 9.27 1.70
C VAL A 124 11.73 10.35 2.75
N GLU A 125 11.22 11.49 2.32
CA GLU A 125 10.82 12.58 3.19
C GLU A 125 9.66 12.17 4.10
N LEU A 126 8.65 11.49 3.55
CA LEU A 126 7.53 10.94 4.33
C LEU A 126 8.02 10.01 5.45
N VAL A 127 8.93 9.06 5.13
CA VAL A 127 9.50 8.15 6.13
C VAL A 127 10.20 8.94 7.25
N ARG A 128 11.08 9.88 6.90
CA ARG A 128 11.79 10.71 7.88
C ARG A 128 10.83 11.48 8.78
N MET A 129 9.89 12.22 8.19
CA MET A 129 8.92 13.02 8.93
C MET A 129 8.04 12.18 9.85
N LEU A 130 7.62 10.97 9.42
CA LEU A 130 6.87 10.05 10.27
C LEU A 130 7.68 9.64 11.51
N LYS A 131 8.98 9.33 11.34
CA LYS A 131 9.88 8.97 12.45
C LYS A 131 10.09 10.14 13.43
N GLU A 132 10.07 11.36 12.94
CA GLU A 132 10.27 12.58 13.74
C GLU A 132 9.04 13.00 14.57
N THR A 133 7.85 12.43 14.31
CA THR A 133 6.62 12.83 15.02
C THR A 133 6.61 12.48 16.51
N GLY A 134 7.43 11.53 16.96
CA GLY A 134 7.34 10.95 18.32
C GLY A 134 6.14 10.00 18.51
N TRP A 135 5.18 9.97 17.59
CA TRP A 135 3.99 9.10 17.62
C TRP A 135 4.11 7.85 16.76
N VAL A 136 5.14 7.77 15.93
CA VAL A 136 5.40 6.62 15.05
C VAL A 136 6.68 5.92 15.48
N LYS A 137 6.56 4.67 15.95
CA LYS A 137 7.70 3.83 16.35
C LYS A 137 8.30 3.07 15.18
N THR A 138 7.43 2.53 14.32
CA THR A 138 7.82 1.66 13.20
C THR A 138 7.24 2.23 11.92
N VAL A 139 8.05 2.31 10.87
CA VAL A 139 7.61 2.63 9.52
C VAL A 139 7.89 1.43 8.62
N ALA A 140 6.84 0.89 8.00
CA ALA A 140 6.94 -0.20 7.02
C ALA A 140 6.37 0.25 5.68
N VAL A 141 6.85 -0.32 4.58
CA VAL A 141 6.33 -0.05 3.23
C VAL A 141 5.97 -1.34 2.51
N GLU A 142 4.81 -1.38 1.83
CA GLU A 142 4.45 -2.46 0.91
C GLU A 142 4.86 -2.09 -0.52
N THR A 143 5.49 -3.03 -1.25
CA THR A 143 5.93 -2.74 -2.63
C THR A 143 6.19 -4.01 -3.43
N HIS A 144 6.04 -3.91 -4.77
CA HIS A 144 6.60 -4.85 -5.74
C HIS A 144 8.04 -4.50 -6.16
N GLY A 145 8.64 -3.44 -5.60
CA GLY A 145 10.03 -3.08 -5.80
C GLY A 145 10.38 -2.44 -7.15
N ALA A 146 9.41 -2.23 -8.05
CA ALA A 146 9.68 -1.69 -9.38
C ALA A 146 10.48 -0.36 -9.39
N PRO A 147 10.18 0.62 -8.49
CA PRO A 147 10.92 1.87 -8.41
C PRO A 147 12.25 1.80 -7.67
N LEU A 148 12.61 0.69 -7.04
CA LEU A 148 13.83 0.57 -6.23
C LEU A 148 15.10 0.87 -7.05
N SER A 149 16.05 1.50 -6.37
CA SER A 149 17.46 1.64 -6.77
C SER A 149 18.32 1.58 -5.50
N LYS A 150 19.61 1.32 -5.62
CA LYS A 150 20.52 1.37 -4.47
C LYS A 150 20.42 2.70 -3.74
N GLN A 151 20.49 3.81 -4.48
CA GLN A 151 20.36 5.15 -3.91
C GLN A 151 19.04 5.35 -3.15
N LEU A 152 17.91 4.83 -3.66
CA LEU A 152 16.63 4.93 -2.95
C LEU A 152 16.65 4.09 -1.67
N ILE A 153 17.21 2.88 -1.71
CA ILE A 153 17.34 2.00 -0.55
C ILE A 153 18.17 2.66 0.55
N ASP A 154 19.35 3.21 0.19
CA ASP A 154 20.23 3.88 1.14
C ASP A 154 19.54 5.07 1.81
N ARG A 155 18.88 5.91 1.01
CA ARG A 155 18.12 7.06 1.52
C ARG A 155 16.93 6.66 2.40
N LEU A 156 16.26 5.55 2.11
CA LEU A 156 15.17 5.02 2.95
C LEU A 156 15.71 4.48 4.28
N ALA A 157 16.88 3.82 4.27
CA ALA A 157 17.57 3.37 5.47
C ALA A 157 18.00 4.56 6.35
N GLU A 158 18.61 5.59 5.76
CA GLU A 158 18.98 6.84 6.43
C GLU A 158 17.76 7.59 7.00
N ALA A 159 16.63 7.54 6.32
CA ALA A 159 15.37 8.12 6.79
C ALA A 159 14.70 7.33 7.92
N GLY A 160 15.19 6.11 8.22
CA GLY A 160 14.70 5.28 9.31
C GLY A 160 13.57 4.33 8.93
N LEU A 161 13.50 3.88 7.66
CA LEU A 161 12.57 2.82 7.27
C LEU A 161 12.93 1.52 8.02
N ASP A 162 11.96 0.92 8.70
CA ASP A 162 12.21 -0.27 9.53
C ASP A 162 12.00 -1.58 8.75
N ARG A 163 10.99 -1.64 7.85
CA ARG A 163 10.62 -2.89 7.18
C ARG A 163 10.10 -2.65 5.77
N VAL A 164 10.46 -3.54 4.85
CA VAL A 164 9.82 -3.70 3.54
C VAL A 164 8.98 -4.96 3.53
N ASN A 165 7.68 -4.82 3.27
CA ASN A 165 6.79 -5.92 2.93
C ASN A 165 6.85 -6.07 1.40
N PHE A 166 7.57 -7.07 0.93
CA PHE A 166 7.84 -7.27 -0.49
C PHE A 166 6.84 -8.24 -1.11
N SER A 167 5.97 -7.72 -1.96
CA SER A 167 5.00 -8.52 -2.72
C SER A 167 5.71 -9.15 -3.92
N ILE A 168 5.84 -10.48 -3.89
CA ILE A 168 6.50 -11.26 -4.94
C ILE A 168 5.80 -12.61 -5.11
N GLU A 169 5.34 -12.91 -6.31
CA GLU A 169 4.53 -14.10 -6.61
C GLU A 169 5.29 -15.18 -7.36
N THR A 170 6.51 -14.90 -7.83
CA THR A 170 7.39 -15.84 -8.56
C THR A 170 8.82 -15.33 -8.61
N LEU A 171 9.79 -16.24 -8.75
CA LEU A 171 11.19 -15.94 -9.05
C LEU A 171 11.51 -16.06 -10.56
N ASP A 172 10.53 -16.39 -11.38
CA ASP A 172 10.65 -16.45 -12.84
C ASP A 172 10.34 -15.08 -13.47
N PRO A 173 11.31 -14.46 -14.19
CA PRO A 173 11.13 -13.13 -14.79
C PRO A 173 10.01 -13.06 -15.84
N ASP A 174 9.82 -14.10 -16.63
CA ASP A 174 8.77 -14.11 -17.66
C ASP A 174 7.38 -14.23 -17.04
N LYS A 175 7.27 -15.06 -16.03
CA LYS A 175 6.05 -15.22 -15.23
C LYS A 175 5.72 -13.94 -14.48
N ALA A 176 6.71 -13.27 -13.87
CA ALA A 176 6.53 -12.00 -13.18
C ALA A 176 5.98 -10.92 -14.10
N ARG A 177 6.53 -10.75 -15.31
CA ARG A 177 6.01 -9.80 -16.30
C ARG A 177 4.54 -10.03 -16.64
N LYS A 178 4.13 -11.31 -16.76
CA LYS A 178 2.73 -11.69 -17.00
C LYS A 178 1.84 -11.41 -15.79
N LEU A 179 2.27 -11.82 -14.60
CA LEU A 179 1.51 -11.64 -13.36
C LEU A 179 1.30 -10.14 -13.02
N TYR A 180 2.36 -9.34 -13.21
CA TYR A 180 2.28 -7.90 -12.90
C TYR A 180 1.73 -7.06 -14.05
N GLY A 181 1.43 -7.68 -15.22
CA GLY A 181 0.93 -6.95 -16.39
C GLY A 181 1.85 -5.81 -16.79
N ALA A 182 3.16 -6.03 -16.69
CA ALA A 182 4.22 -5.04 -16.86
C ALA A 182 5.38 -5.66 -17.66
N PRO A 183 5.35 -5.62 -19.01
CA PRO A 183 6.40 -6.21 -19.85
C PRO A 183 7.81 -5.68 -19.57
N TRP A 184 7.89 -4.47 -19.04
CA TRP A 184 9.11 -3.76 -18.66
C TRP A 184 9.65 -4.15 -17.28
N TYR A 185 8.93 -4.97 -16.49
CA TYR A 185 9.34 -5.32 -15.13
C TYR A 185 10.57 -6.22 -15.15
N ASP A 186 11.65 -5.75 -14.51
CA ASP A 186 12.92 -6.46 -14.40
C ASP A 186 13.03 -7.11 -13.01
N LEU A 187 12.52 -8.33 -12.90
CA LEU A 187 12.56 -9.09 -11.65
C LEU A 187 14.00 -9.35 -11.17
N LYS A 188 14.95 -9.65 -12.08
CA LYS A 188 16.34 -9.94 -11.70
C LYS A 188 16.98 -8.75 -11.01
N ARG A 189 16.78 -7.55 -11.58
CA ARG A 189 17.24 -6.30 -10.97
C ARG A 189 16.60 -6.09 -9.60
N VAL A 190 15.28 -6.29 -9.48
CA VAL A 190 14.56 -6.10 -8.22
C VAL A 190 15.05 -7.08 -7.16
N ILE A 191 15.23 -8.36 -7.47
CA ILE A 191 15.80 -9.36 -6.55
C ILE A 191 17.18 -8.94 -6.06
N SER A 192 18.10 -8.54 -6.96
CA SER A 192 19.43 -8.07 -6.55
C SER A 192 19.37 -6.84 -5.63
N LEU A 193 18.39 -5.96 -5.82
CA LEU A 193 18.20 -4.79 -4.97
C LEU A 193 17.62 -5.16 -3.60
N ILE A 194 16.73 -6.15 -3.53
CA ILE A 194 16.21 -6.67 -2.25
C ILE A 194 17.32 -7.41 -1.48
N GLU A 195 18.17 -8.19 -2.16
CA GLU A 195 19.33 -8.82 -1.53
C GLU A 195 20.30 -7.76 -0.98
N TYR A 196 20.57 -6.69 -1.74
CA TYR A 196 21.34 -5.54 -1.28
C TYR A 196 20.70 -4.89 -0.04
N LEU A 197 19.38 -4.62 -0.06
CA LEU A 197 18.66 -4.05 1.07
C LEU A 197 18.86 -4.88 2.34
N VAL A 198 18.68 -6.19 2.26
CA VAL A 198 18.81 -7.07 3.43
C VAL A 198 20.25 -7.09 3.94
N LYS A 199 21.23 -7.14 3.04
CA LYS A 199 22.63 -7.31 3.41
C LYS A 199 23.29 -6.01 3.91
N GLU A 200 23.01 -4.89 3.23
CA GLU A 200 23.76 -3.65 3.40
C GLU A 200 23.04 -2.60 4.26
N THR A 201 21.78 -2.87 4.68
CA THR A 201 21.00 -1.92 5.48
C THR A 201 20.38 -2.57 6.72
N PRO A 202 19.97 -1.78 7.74
CA PRO A 202 19.22 -2.29 8.88
C PRO A 202 17.76 -2.62 8.57
N ILE A 203 17.27 -2.29 7.37
CA ILE A 203 15.87 -2.53 6.98
C ILE A 203 15.58 -4.03 7.00
N ASP A 204 14.50 -4.43 7.64
CA ASP A 204 14.04 -5.81 7.62
C ASP A 204 13.21 -6.12 6.37
N LEU A 205 13.26 -7.37 5.94
CA LEU A 205 12.48 -7.87 4.82
C LEU A 205 11.42 -8.86 5.30
N HIS A 206 10.19 -8.64 4.84
CA HIS A 206 9.08 -9.58 4.95
C HIS A 206 8.51 -9.83 3.55
N VAL A 207 8.52 -11.07 3.06
CA VAL A 207 7.92 -11.40 1.76
C VAL A 207 6.45 -11.79 1.90
N THR A 208 5.61 -11.31 0.99
CA THR A 208 4.15 -11.42 1.05
C THR A 208 3.53 -11.92 -0.26
N PRO A 209 3.88 -13.15 -0.73
CA PRO A 209 3.27 -13.67 -1.94
C PRO A 209 1.75 -13.88 -1.78
N VAL A 210 1.01 -13.58 -2.84
CA VAL A 210 -0.40 -14.00 -2.99
C VAL A 210 -0.42 -15.38 -3.62
N TRP A 211 -1.03 -16.35 -2.96
CA TRP A 211 -1.22 -17.66 -3.54
C TRP A 211 -2.35 -17.65 -4.58
N LEU A 212 -2.00 -17.96 -5.81
CA LEU A 212 -2.87 -18.11 -6.98
C LEU A 212 -2.95 -19.59 -7.36
N PRO A 213 -3.92 -20.35 -6.82
CA PRO A 213 -3.99 -21.80 -7.01
C PRO A 213 -3.92 -22.22 -8.48
N GLY A 214 -3.04 -23.18 -8.80
CA GLY A 214 -2.76 -23.65 -10.15
C GLY A 214 -1.83 -22.76 -10.98
N ILE A 215 -1.41 -21.60 -10.44
CA ILE A 215 -0.49 -20.70 -11.13
C ILE A 215 0.89 -20.66 -10.46
N ASN A 216 0.97 -20.37 -9.17
CA ASN A 216 2.25 -20.18 -8.49
C ASN A 216 2.47 -21.13 -7.29
N ASP A 217 1.83 -22.28 -7.31
CA ASP A 217 1.96 -23.27 -6.24
C ASP A 217 3.41 -23.71 -5.99
N GLU A 218 4.20 -23.84 -7.06
CA GLU A 218 5.61 -24.23 -7.00
C GLU A 218 6.55 -23.04 -6.75
N ASP A 219 6.10 -21.80 -6.96
CA ASP A 219 6.91 -20.62 -6.77
C ASP A 219 6.98 -20.20 -5.28
N ILE A 220 5.86 -20.32 -4.57
CA ILE A 220 5.78 -19.87 -3.17
C ILE A 220 6.81 -20.55 -2.27
N PRO A 221 7.00 -21.88 -2.30
CA PRO A 221 8.08 -22.52 -1.55
C PRO A 221 9.45 -21.92 -1.87
N LYS A 222 9.76 -21.73 -3.16
CA LYS A 222 11.05 -21.19 -3.62
C LYS A 222 11.27 -19.75 -3.15
N ILE A 223 10.20 -18.94 -3.14
CA ILE A 223 10.25 -17.55 -2.62
C ILE A 223 10.59 -17.55 -1.13
N ILE A 224 9.95 -18.41 -0.35
CA ILE A 224 10.18 -18.49 1.10
C ILE A 224 11.61 -18.97 1.37
N GLU A 225 12.06 -20.03 0.69
CA GLU A 225 13.44 -20.52 0.79
C GLU A 225 14.47 -19.45 0.42
N TRP A 226 14.22 -18.71 -0.67
CA TRP A 226 15.07 -17.58 -1.07
C TRP A 226 15.10 -16.49 0.00
N ALA A 227 13.94 -16.09 0.53
CA ALA A 227 13.86 -15.05 1.56
C ALA A 227 14.65 -15.43 2.83
N LEU A 228 14.52 -16.67 3.28
CA LEU A 228 15.28 -17.20 4.42
C LEU A 228 16.78 -17.22 4.13
N LYS A 229 17.18 -17.68 2.93
CA LYS A 229 18.58 -17.77 2.50
C LYS A 229 19.28 -16.41 2.50
N ILE A 230 18.59 -15.35 2.09
CA ILE A 230 19.17 -14.00 2.06
C ILE A 230 19.14 -13.27 3.41
N GLY A 231 18.50 -13.86 4.44
CA GLY A 231 18.44 -13.31 5.81
C GLY A 231 17.25 -12.38 6.06
N ALA A 232 16.12 -12.61 5.41
CA ALA A 232 14.85 -11.97 5.76
C ALA A 232 14.42 -12.33 7.20
N GLY A 233 13.67 -11.46 7.85
CA GLY A 233 13.16 -11.72 9.20
C GLY A 233 14.13 -11.40 10.32
N LYS A 234 14.87 -10.29 10.23
CA LYS A 234 15.80 -9.83 11.28
C LYS A 234 15.07 -9.56 12.61
N LYS A 235 13.87 -9.03 12.53
CA LYS A 235 13.07 -8.58 13.69
C LYS A 235 11.61 -9.02 13.60
N TRP A 236 11.06 -9.09 12.39
CA TRP A 236 9.68 -9.54 12.13
C TRP A 236 9.69 -10.88 11.39
N PRO A 237 8.53 -11.55 11.24
CA PRO A 237 8.46 -12.78 10.44
C PRO A 237 9.05 -12.59 9.03
N PRO A 238 9.83 -13.56 8.50
CA PRO A 238 10.47 -13.44 7.18
C PRO A 238 9.47 -13.53 6.02
N ALA A 239 8.37 -14.25 6.19
CA ALA A 239 7.40 -14.49 5.13
C ALA A 239 6.00 -14.70 5.68
N SER A 240 4.98 -14.30 4.93
CA SER A 240 3.60 -14.74 5.11
C SER A 240 2.94 -14.88 3.75
N VAL A 241 2.01 -15.82 3.60
CA VAL A 241 1.31 -16.02 2.33
C VAL A 241 -0.09 -15.41 2.42
N GLN A 242 -0.47 -14.66 1.40
CA GLN A 242 -1.80 -14.09 1.29
C GLN A 242 -2.71 -14.98 0.44
N LYS A 243 -3.95 -15.18 0.91
CA LYS A 243 -4.98 -15.87 0.14
C LYS A 243 -5.48 -14.98 -0.99
N TYR A 244 -5.52 -15.52 -2.22
CA TYR A 244 -6.21 -14.86 -3.32
C TYR A 244 -7.70 -14.73 -3.02
N ILE A 245 -8.22 -13.50 -3.13
CA ILE A 245 -9.64 -13.17 -3.00
C ILE A 245 -10.09 -12.46 -4.28
N ALA A 246 -11.15 -12.97 -4.91
CA ALA A 246 -11.73 -12.40 -6.12
C ALA A 246 -12.61 -11.19 -5.78
N HIS A 247 -12.02 -10.07 -5.40
CA HIS A 247 -12.73 -8.86 -5.01
C HIS A 247 -13.68 -8.35 -6.11
N LYS A 248 -14.88 -7.87 -5.71
CA LYS A 248 -15.92 -7.38 -6.62
C LYS A 248 -15.41 -6.31 -7.60
N ARG A 249 -14.54 -5.42 -7.12
CA ARG A 249 -13.98 -4.30 -7.90
C ARG A 249 -12.55 -4.55 -8.41
N GLY A 250 -11.92 -5.68 -8.03
CA GLY A 250 -10.60 -6.09 -8.48
C GLY A 250 -10.60 -6.80 -9.84
N ARG A 251 -9.39 -7.13 -10.29
CA ARG A 251 -9.20 -8.04 -11.42
C ARG A 251 -9.40 -9.47 -10.96
N LYS A 252 -9.99 -10.26 -11.83
CA LYS A 252 -10.18 -11.70 -11.61
C LYS A 252 -9.23 -12.45 -12.52
N VAL A 253 -8.42 -13.34 -11.93
CA VAL A 253 -7.47 -14.14 -12.67
C VAL A 253 -8.24 -15.24 -13.40
N LYS A 254 -8.08 -15.30 -14.73
CA LYS A 254 -8.73 -16.33 -15.54
C LYS A 254 -8.20 -17.71 -15.15
N GLY A 255 -9.11 -18.65 -14.90
CA GLY A 255 -8.77 -20.05 -14.57
C GLY A 255 -8.38 -20.26 -13.10
N VAL A 256 -8.34 -19.21 -12.27
CA VAL A 256 -8.07 -19.35 -10.84
C VAL A 256 -9.37 -19.34 -10.06
N ARG A 257 -9.62 -20.40 -9.30
CA ARG A 257 -10.71 -20.49 -8.34
C ARG A 257 -10.29 -19.88 -7.00
N GLU A 258 -11.12 -19.06 -6.41
CA GLU A 258 -10.94 -18.66 -5.02
C GLU A 258 -11.20 -19.89 -4.14
N VAL A 259 -10.20 -20.29 -3.36
CA VAL A 259 -10.32 -21.40 -2.41
C VAL A 259 -11.02 -20.95 -1.13
N SER A 260 -11.62 -21.87 -0.38
CA SER A 260 -12.15 -21.57 0.95
C SER A 260 -11.01 -21.22 1.93
N TRP A 261 -11.35 -20.60 3.08
CA TRP A 261 -10.36 -20.37 4.13
C TRP A 261 -9.80 -21.69 4.68
N ASP A 262 -10.62 -22.74 4.81
CA ASP A 262 -10.18 -24.04 5.29
C ASP A 262 -9.21 -24.73 4.32
N GLU A 263 -9.43 -24.61 3.01
CA GLU A 263 -8.49 -25.10 1.99
C GLU A 263 -7.17 -24.32 2.07
N PHE A 264 -7.24 -22.99 2.22
CA PHE A 264 -6.06 -22.14 2.34
C PHE A 264 -5.24 -22.50 3.58
N TRP A 265 -5.88 -22.63 4.75
CA TRP A 265 -5.17 -22.96 5.99
C TRP A 265 -4.55 -24.35 5.97
N ARG A 266 -5.25 -25.34 5.42
CA ARG A 266 -4.69 -26.69 5.22
C ARG A 266 -3.48 -26.69 4.27
N TRP A 267 -3.58 -25.94 3.18
CA TRP A 267 -2.47 -25.79 2.23
C TRP A 267 -1.26 -25.13 2.91
N LEU A 268 -1.48 -24.07 3.67
CA LEU A 268 -0.43 -23.33 4.37
C LEU A 268 0.24 -24.19 5.45
N GLU A 269 -0.54 -24.98 6.20
CA GLU A 269 -0.02 -25.94 7.19
C GLU A 269 0.85 -27.03 6.55
N ASN A 270 0.46 -27.54 5.38
CA ASN A 270 1.27 -28.48 4.62
C ASN A 270 2.58 -27.85 4.15
N LEU A 271 2.53 -26.58 3.74
CA LEU A 271 3.71 -25.82 3.33
C LEU A 271 4.66 -25.59 4.51
N GLU A 272 4.16 -25.20 5.69
CA GLU A 272 4.96 -25.10 6.92
C GLU A 272 5.68 -26.40 7.26
N ARG A 273 4.98 -27.52 7.21
CA ARG A 273 5.57 -28.86 7.47
C ARG A 273 6.65 -29.22 6.45
N LYS A 274 6.42 -28.91 5.16
CA LYS A 274 7.37 -29.18 4.08
C LYS A 274 8.65 -28.36 4.21
N LEU A 275 8.52 -27.09 4.60
CA LEU A 275 9.65 -26.16 4.66
C LEU A 275 10.31 -26.09 6.06
N GLY A 276 9.65 -26.64 7.09
CA GLY A 276 10.13 -26.55 8.47
C GLY A 276 10.10 -25.13 9.05
N VAL A 277 9.19 -24.27 8.59
CA VAL A 277 9.09 -22.85 8.97
C VAL A 277 7.69 -22.49 9.43
N GLU A 278 7.57 -21.52 10.32
CA GLU A 278 6.29 -20.92 10.70
C GLU A 278 5.86 -19.93 9.63
N LEU A 279 4.58 -19.97 9.20
CA LEU A 279 3.97 -19.02 8.26
C LEU A 279 2.64 -18.47 8.79
N ARG A 280 2.07 -19.09 9.84
CA ARG A 280 0.82 -18.71 10.50
C ARG A 280 1.09 -17.94 11.78
N TYR A 281 1.60 -16.74 11.66
CA TYR A 281 2.00 -15.94 12.80
C TYR A 281 0.81 -15.34 13.55
N LYS A 282 0.92 -15.35 14.87
CA LYS A 282 0.03 -14.59 15.75
C LYS A 282 0.35 -13.09 15.67
N ARG A 283 -0.65 -12.24 15.96
CA ARG A 283 -0.53 -10.77 15.91
C ARG A 283 0.60 -10.21 16.77
N GLU A 284 0.89 -10.88 17.89
CA GLU A 284 1.94 -10.51 18.85
C GLU A 284 3.34 -10.55 18.22
N LYS A 285 3.58 -11.48 17.29
CA LYS A 285 4.86 -11.56 16.54
C LYS A 285 5.14 -10.33 15.73
N TRP A 286 4.09 -9.61 15.34
CA TRP A 286 4.16 -8.34 14.61
C TRP A 286 4.17 -7.12 15.54
N GLY A 287 3.97 -7.32 16.84
CA GLY A 287 3.72 -6.24 17.78
C GLY A 287 2.36 -5.56 17.58
N ILE A 288 1.43 -6.22 16.87
CA ILE A 288 0.08 -5.70 16.63
C ILE A 288 -0.78 -5.95 17.86
N ARG A 289 -1.43 -4.89 18.34
CA ARG A 289 -2.37 -4.92 19.46
C ARG A 289 -3.62 -4.11 19.13
N ASP A 290 -4.72 -4.44 19.76
CA ASP A 290 -5.95 -3.64 19.68
C ASP A 290 -5.72 -2.26 20.30
N ALA A 291 -6.34 -1.25 19.72
CA ALA A 291 -6.29 0.12 20.16
C ALA A 291 -7.62 0.83 19.85
N PRO A 292 -7.96 1.92 20.55
CA PRO A 292 -9.15 2.69 20.23
C PRO A 292 -9.21 3.05 18.76
N GLN A 293 -10.37 2.91 18.13
CA GLN A 293 -10.59 3.30 16.74
C GLN A 293 -11.20 4.69 16.65
N VAL A 294 -10.66 5.51 15.76
CA VAL A 294 -11.30 6.77 15.36
C VAL A 294 -12.51 6.42 14.48
N LYS A 295 -13.69 6.51 15.05
CA LYS A 295 -14.94 6.11 14.38
C LYS A 295 -15.44 7.20 13.45
N PRO A 296 -16.15 6.84 12.36
CA PRO A 296 -16.88 7.80 11.56
C PRO A 296 -17.84 8.63 12.44
N PRO A 297 -17.94 9.94 12.20
CA PRO A 297 -18.80 10.81 13.01
C PRO A 297 -20.30 10.61 12.72
N VAL A 298 -20.64 9.83 11.71
CA VAL A 298 -21.99 9.56 11.25
C VAL A 298 -22.24 8.06 11.15
N LYS A 299 -23.50 7.66 11.24
CA LYS A 299 -23.96 6.26 11.15
C LYS A 299 -24.95 6.09 10.01
N VAL A 300 -25.24 4.84 9.67
CA VAL A 300 -26.25 4.49 8.65
C VAL A 300 -27.61 5.05 9.06
N GLY A 301 -28.25 5.78 8.14
CA GLY A 301 -29.52 6.46 8.35
C GLY A 301 -29.41 7.97 8.63
N ASP A 302 -28.22 8.48 8.95
CA ASP A 302 -28.03 9.92 9.15
C ASP A 302 -28.13 10.66 7.82
N VAL A 303 -28.75 11.84 7.84
CA VAL A 303 -28.78 12.79 6.72
C VAL A 303 -27.72 13.84 6.94
N VAL A 304 -26.78 13.96 6.01
CA VAL A 304 -25.63 14.84 6.13
C VAL A 304 -25.46 15.73 4.89
N ARG A 305 -24.79 16.87 5.08
CA ARG A 305 -24.36 17.73 3.97
C ARG A 305 -22.90 17.46 3.66
N ALA A 306 -22.58 17.22 2.39
CA ALA A 306 -21.23 17.06 1.93
C ALA A 306 -20.93 18.05 0.80
N GLN A 307 -19.77 18.70 0.87
CA GLN A 307 -19.23 19.47 -0.24
C GLN A 307 -18.47 18.53 -1.17
N VAL A 308 -18.88 18.45 -2.44
CA VAL A 308 -18.14 17.72 -3.47
C VAL A 308 -16.83 18.46 -3.78
N VAL A 309 -15.69 17.77 -3.68
CA VAL A 309 -14.36 18.37 -3.81
C VAL A 309 -13.53 17.81 -4.97
N ALA A 310 -13.82 16.57 -5.39
CA ALA A 310 -13.12 15.92 -6.49
C ALA A 310 -14.00 14.85 -7.16
N ARG A 311 -13.65 14.47 -8.38
CA ARG A 311 -14.13 13.24 -9.00
C ARG A 311 -13.66 12.04 -8.19
N GLY A 312 -14.51 11.04 -8.03
CA GLY A 312 -14.21 9.86 -7.23
C GLY A 312 -13.04 9.02 -7.75
N TRP A 313 -12.54 8.16 -6.89
CA TRP A 313 -11.51 7.19 -7.25
C TRP A 313 -12.01 6.21 -8.31
N LEU A 314 -13.24 5.73 -8.19
CA LEU A 314 -13.88 4.87 -9.19
C LEU A 314 -14.87 5.66 -10.04
N ARG A 315 -15.20 5.10 -11.20
CA ARG A 315 -16.22 5.67 -12.09
C ARG A 315 -17.59 5.65 -11.43
N GLY A 316 -18.31 6.76 -11.54
CA GLY A 316 -19.62 6.94 -10.91
C GLY A 316 -19.55 7.46 -9.48
N GLU A 317 -18.36 7.66 -8.92
CA GLU A 317 -18.18 8.20 -7.58
C GLU A 317 -17.69 9.66 -7.61
N VAL A 318 -17.96 10.40 -6.53
CA VAL A 318 -17.31 11.66 -6.21
C VAL A 318 -16.78 11.64 -4.77
N VAL A 319 -15.76 12.44 -4.51
CA VAL A 319 -15.25 12.66 -3.15
C VAL A 319 -15.97 13.84 -2.55
N GLY A 320 -16.56 13.66 -1.37
CA GLY A 320 -17.18 14.69 -0.58
C GLY A 320 -16.48 14.91 0.74
N VAL A 321 -16.62 16.12 1.29
CA VAL A 321 -16.17 16.49 2.64
C VAL A 321 -17.38 16.83 3.49
N LEU A 322 -17.54 16.16 4.61
CA LEU A 322 -18.45 16.54 5.69
C LEU A 322 -17.79 17.69 6.47
N LEU A 323 -18.15 18.92 6.14
CA LEU A 323 -17.45 20.12 6.68
C LEU A 323 -17.55 20.22 8.21
N GLU A 324 -18.71 19.88 8.77
CA GLU A 324 -18.96 19.91 10.22
C GLU A 324 -18.07 18.95 11.00
N TYR A 325 -17.66 17.86 10.35
CA TYR A 325 -16.92 16.76 10.98
C TYR A 325 -15.47 16.67 10.54
N ASN A 326 -15.08 17.46 9.54
CA ASN A 326 -13.75 17.35 8.90
C ASN A 326 -13.43 15.89 8.47
N TRP A 327 -14.33 15.29 7.72
CA TRP A 327 -14.32 13.87 7.36
C TRP A 327 -14.61 13.64 5.88
N LEU A 328 -13.86 12.72 5.23
CA LEU A 328 -14.11 12.35 3.84
C LEU A 328 -15.23 11.32 3.71
N VAL A 329 -15.98 11.44 2.63
CA VAL A 329 -16.99 10.46 2.22
C VAL A 329 -16.87 10.17 0.73
N THR A 330 -17.18 8.95 0.33
CA THR A 330 -17.40 8.57 -1.06
C THR A 330 -18.90 8.63 -1.34
N ILE A 331 -19.31 9.37 -2.36
CA ILE A 331 -20.68 9.48 -2.82
C ILE A 331 -20.76 8.76 -4.17
N ALA A 332 -21.63 7.74 -4.28
CA ALA A 332 -21.83 6.90 -5.45
C ALA A 332 -23.15 7.20 -6.17
#